data_193d8804d7e937c14ff9837de690b7e6
#
_entry.id   193d8804d7e937c14ff9837de690b7e6
#
_cell.length_a   1.000
_cell.length_b   1.000
_cell.length_c   1.000
_cell.angle_alpha   90.00
_cell.angle_beta   90.00
_cell.angle_gamma   90.00
#
_symmetry.space_group_name_H-M   'P 1'
#
loop_
_entity.id
_entity.type
_entity.pdbx_description
1 polymer ?
#
loop_
_entity_poly.entity_id
_entity_poly.type
_entity_poly.pdbx_seq_one_letter_code
_entity_poly.pdbx_strand_id
1 'polypeptide(L)'
;MNYTKMMQYDINNWDGVNATIFFSGCKFHCPGCFNKEAWDFDYGYPFNKKAENLFISYGKNEHVDRMCLLGGEVFHQDLDAILDLVIRIKREVKKPIHAWTGYTFEELLEDDKKRVILTYIDTLVDGRFIFEKKDLRLKYRGSSNQRVIDVQASLQTGQIVIIDDLYL
;
A
#
# COMPACT_ATOMS: atom_id res chain seq x y z
N MET A 1 13.69 -8.48 -3.10
CA MET A 1 12.24 -8.61 -2.84
C MET A 1 11.49 -9.04 -4.08
N ASN A 2 10.32 -9.67 -3.92
CA ASN A 2 9.51 -10.19 -5.01
C ASN A 2 8.13 -9.51 -5.03
N TYR A 3 7.40 -9.70 -6.14
CA TYR A 3 6.00 -9.30 -6.26
C TYR A 3 5.18 -10.41 -6.90
N THR A 4 3.91 -10.52 -6.50
CA THR A 4 2.99 -11.54 -7.03
C THR A 4 2.34 -11.09 -8.33
N LYS A 5 1.99 -9.80 -8.40
CA LYS A 5 1.20 -9.22 -9.48
C LYS A 5 1.49 -7.73 -9.64
N MET A 6 1.40 -7.27 -10.87
CA MET A 6 1.46 -5.85 -11.22
C MET A 6 0.38 -5.56 -12.26
N MET A 7 -0.38 -4.49 -12.05
CA MET A 7 -1.51 -4.12 -12.90
C MET A 7 -1.38 -2.65 -13.33
N GLN A 8 -1.52 -2.40 -14.63
CA GLN A 8 -1.48 -1.04 -15.16
C GLN A 8 -2.83 -0.31 -14.98
N TYR A 9 -3.95 -1.02 -15.13
CA TYR A 9 -5.30 -0.46 -15.09
C TYR A 9 -6.14 -1.22 -14.06
N ASP A 10 -5.93 -0.90 -12.80
CA ASP A 10 -6.67 -1.48 -11.68
C ASP A 10 -7.79 -0.52 -11.26
N ILE A 11 -9.02 -0.99 -11.29
CA ILE A 11 -10.21 -0.22 -10.88
C ILE A 11 -10.84 -0.77 -9.58
N ASN A 12 -10.23 -1.79 -8.96
CA ASN A 12 -10.83 -2.51 -7.84
C ASN A 12 -10.28 -2.08 -6.47
N ASN A 13 -9.04 -1.64 -6.42
CA ASN A 13 -8.38 -1.39 -5.13
C ASN A 13 -8.54 0.05 -4.63
N TRP A 14 -8.83 0.99 -5.51
CA TRP A 14 -9.14 2.38 -5.16
C TRP A 14 -9.99 3.03 -6.26
N ASP A 15 -10.62 4.18 -5.95
CA ASP A 15 -11.36 4.96 -6.94
C ASP A 15 -10.46 5.40 -8.10
N GLY A 16 -11.02 5.48 -9.29
CA GLY A 16 -10.31 5.82 -10.52
C GLY A 16 -9.53 4.62 -11.09
N VAL A 17 -8.58 4.90 -11.94
CA VAL A 17 -7.70 3.91 -12.57
C VAL A 17 -6.33 3.95 -11.90
N ASN A 18 -5.87 2.83 -11.39
CA ASN A 18 -4.66 2.76 -10.58
C ASN A 18 -3.60 1.87 -11.23
N ALA A 19 -2.33 2.23 -11.09
CA ALA A 19 -1.24 1.30 -11.27
C ALA A 19 -0.94 0.63 -9.94
N THR A 20 -1.09 -0.69 -9.87
CA THR A 20 -1.05 -1.43 -8.61
C THR A 20 0.03 -2.50 -8.65
N ILE A 21 0.78 -2.62 -7.56
CA ILE A 21 1.72 -3.71 -7.32
C ILE A 21 1.39 -4.45 -6.01
N PHE A 22 1.47 -5.78 -6.07
CA PHE A 22 1.31 -6.66 -4.91
C PHE A 22 2.66 -7.28 -4.58
N PHE A 23 3.31 -6.83 -3.52
CA PHE A 23 4.57 -7.42 -3.05
C PHE A 23 4.36 -8.79 -2.43
N SER A 24 5.39 -9.63 -2.49
CA SER A 24 5.44 -10.93 -1.82
C SER A 24 6.16 -10.80 -0.49
N GLY A 25 5.64 -11.46 0.52
CA GLY A 25 6.20 -11.52 1.86
C GLY A 25 5.37 -10.77 2.90
N CYS A 26 4.86 -11.53 3.88
CA CYS A 26 4.13 -10.98 5.02
C CYS A 26 4.35 -11.86 6.23
N LYS A 27 4.79 -11.29 7.34
CA LYS A 27 5.00 -11.99 8.61
C LYS A 27 3.77 -12.03 9.51
N PHE A 28 2.72 -11.28 9.17
CA PHE A 28 1.52 -11.21 10.02
C PHE A 28 0.66 -12.46 9.94
N HIS A 29 0.53 -13.07 8.77
CA HIS A 29 -0.25 -14.28 8.55
C HIS A 29 -1.67 -14.21 9.15
N CYS A 30 -2.39 -13.13 8.89
CA CYS A 30 -3.73 -12.90 9.44
C CYS A 30 -4.67 -14.06 9.09
N PRO A 31 -5.39 -14.63 10.06
CA PRO A 31 -6.40 -15.64 9.78
C PRO A 31 -7.45 -15.14 8.79
N GLY A 32 -7.73 -15.93 7.75
CA GLY A 32 -8.70 -15.57 6.71
C GLY A 32 -8.19 -14.56 5.68
N CYS A 33 -6.89 -14.25 5.67
CA CYS A 33 -6.28 -13.40 4.65
C CYS A 33 -6.63 -13.91 3.25
N PHE A 34 -7.08 -13.00 2.36
CA PHE A 34 -7.44 -13.36 0.98
C PHE A 34 -6.23 -13.66 0.09
N ASN A 35 -5.04 -13.21 0.48
CA ASN A 35 -3.82 -13.31 -0.32
C ASN A 35 -2.72 -14.13 0.40
N LYS A 36 -3.04 -15.37 0.77
CA LYS A 36 -2.11 -16.25 1.50
C LYS A 36 -0.84 -16.58 0.72
N GLU A 37 -0.92 -16.62 -0.61
CA GLU A 37 0.25 -16.86 -1.47
C GLU A 37 1.31 -15.78 -1.28
N ALA A 38 0.90 -14.55 -0.98
CA ALA A 38 1.79 -13.44 -0.72
C ALA A 38 2.42 -13.44 0.68
N TRP A 39 2.22 -14.47 1.50
CA TRP A 39 2.96 -14.62 2.76
C TRP A 39 4.42 -15.02 2.54
N ASP A 40 4.66 -15.82 1.47
CA ASP A 40 5.99 -16.28 1.10
C ASP A 40 6.77 -15.16 0.40
N PHE A 41 7.94 -14.82 0.95
CA PHE A 41 8.82 -13.78 0.39
C PHE A 41 9.43 -14.17 -0.96
N ASP A 42 9.54 -15.44 -1.24
CA ASP A 42 10.12 -15.96 -2.48
C ASP A 42 9.09 -16.21 -3.59
N TYR A 43 7.81 -16.06 -3.27
CA TYR A 43 6.72 -16.25 -4.24
C TYR A 43 6.71 -15.14 -5.32
N GLY A 44 6.34 -15.53 -6.54
CA GLY A 44 6.14 -14.61 -7.65
C GLY A 44 7.42 -14.29 -8.43
N TYR A 45 7.60 -13.02 -8.76
CA TYR A 45 8.64 -12.55 -9.65
C TYR A 45 9.60 -11.58 -8.94
N PRO A 46 10.90 -11.57 -9.31
CA PRO A 46 11.84 -10.63 -8.70
C PRO A 46 11.51 -9.17 -9.05
N PHE A 47 11.40 -8.34 -8.03
CA PHE A 47 11.27 -6.88 -8.18
C PHE A 47 12.66 -6.27 -8.41
N ASN A 48 13.16 -6.46 -9.62
CA ASN A 48 14.43 -5.92 -10.08
C ASN A 48 14.23 -4.57 -10.82
N LYS A 49 15.30 -3.99 -11.32
CA LYS A 49 15.24 -2.69 -12.01
C LYS A 49 14.32 -2.68 -13.23
N LYS A 50 14.20 -3.81 -13.93
CA LYS A 50 13.28 -3.95 -15.06
C LYS A 50 11.81 -3.89 -14.60
N ALA A 51 11.48 -4.60 -13.53
CA ALA A 51 10.14 -4.58 -12.95
C ALA A 51 9.79 -3.20 -12.37
N GLU A 52 10.72 -2.56 -11.67
CA GLU A 52 10.55 -1.19 -11.18
C GLU A 52 10.31 -0.20 -12.32
N ASN A 53 11.11 -0.26 -13.38
CA ASN A 53 10.93 0.60 -14.56
C ASN A 53 9.56 0.38 -15.22
N LEU A 54 9.10 -0.86 -15.29
CA LEU A 54 7.77 -1.18 -15.83
C LEU A 54 6.67 -0.55 -14.95
N PHE A 55 6.77 -0.68 -13.63
CA PHE A 55 5.79 -0.10 -12.71
C PHE A 55 5.75 1.43 -12.80
N ILE A 56 6.91 2.08 -12.89
CA ILE A 56 7.00 3.51 -13.12
C ILE A 56 6.36 3.91 -14.47
N SER A 57 6.59 3.12 -15.53
CA SER A 57 5.99 3.38 -16.84
C SER A 57 4.45 3.28 -16.81
N TYR A 58 3.90 2.34 -16.02
CA TYR A 58 2.46 2.24 -15.80
C TYR A 58 1.91 3.52 -15.17
N GLY A 59 2.57 4.03 -14.14
CA GLY A 59 2.17 5.26 -13.49
C GLY A 59 2.22 6.51 -14.36
N LYS A 60 3.14 6.56 -15.33
CA LYS A 60 3.26 7.69 -16.27
C LYS A 60 2.16 7.75 -17.32
N ASN A 61 1.38 6.69 -17.48
CA ASN A 61 0.26 6.67 -18.42
C ASN A 61 -0.80 7.71 -18.00
N GLU A 62 -1.30 8.47 -18.98
CA GLU A 62 -2.26 9.56 -18.75
C GLU A 62 -3.60 9.09 -18.15
N HIS A 63 -3.99 7.84 -18.40
CA HIS A 63 -5.22 7.24 -17.87
C HIS A 63 -5.09 6.67 -16.45
N VAL A 64 -3.90 6.68 -15.89
CA VAL A 64 -3.66 6.22 -14.52
C VAL A 64 -3.72 7.41 -13.56
N ASP A 65 -4.55 7.31 -12.54
CA ASP A 65 -4.74 8.38 -11.56
C ASP A 65 -3.78 8.28 -10.38
N ARG A 66 -3.44 7.06 -9.96
CA ARG A 66 -2.70 6.81 -8.70
C ARG A 66 -1.80 5.60 -8.78
N MET A 67 -0.85 5.52 -7.84
CA MET A 67 0.02 4.37 -7.61
C MET A 67 -0.42 3.66 -6.31
N CYS A 68 -0.69 2.36 -6.39
CA CYS A 68 -1.14 1.56 -5.25
C CYS A 68 -0.11 0.51 -4.88
N LEU A 69 0.28 0.48 -3.61
CA LEU A 69 1.23 -0.46 -3.02
C LEU A 69 0.49 -1.41 -2.08
N LEU A 70 0.36 -2.65 -2.48
CA LEU A 70 -0.32 -3.71 -1.73
C LEU A 70 0.58 -4.96 -1.66
N GLY A 71 -0.03 -6.06 -1.31
CA GLY A 71 0.53 -7.37 -1.43
C GLY A 71 0.42 -8.18 -0.17
N GLY A 72 1.53 -8.80 0.22
CA GLY A 72 1.80 -9.29 1.53
C GLY A 72 1.85 -8.13 2.52
N GLU A 73 3.04 -7.59 2.75
CA GLU A 73 3.18 -6.40 3.61
C GLU A 73 4.29 -5.50 3.06
N VAL A 74 3.94 -4.27 2.72
CA VAL A 74 4.87 -3.28 2.14
C VAL A 74 6.02 -2.98 3.09
N PHE A 75 5.73 -2.85 4.39
CA PHE A 75 6.73 -2.51 5.40
C PHE A 75 7.51 -3.71 5.95
N HIS A 76 7.27 -4.93 5.44
CA HIS A 76 8.15 -6.09 5.65
C HIS A 76 9.17 -6.27 4.53
N GLN A 77 9.09 -5.48 3.48
CA GLN A 77 10.03 -5.52 2.38
C GLN A 77 11.36 -4.86 2.76
N ASP A 78 12.33 -4.87 1.85
CA ASP A 78 13.52 -4.04 1.95
C ASP A 78 13.11 -2.55 2.00
N LEU A 79 13.21 -1.95 3.17
CA LEU A 79 12.74 -0.58 3.40
C LEU A 79 13.53 0.46 2.60
N ASP A 80 14.81 0.21 2.31
CA ASP A 80 15.61 1.11 1.47
C ASP A 80 15.10 1.06 0.02
N ALA A 81 14.78 -0.13 -0.49
CA ALA A 81 14.19 -0.28 -1.81
C ALA A 81 12.78 0.31 -1.91
N ILE A 82 11.95 0.18 -0.87
CA ILE A 82 10.63 0.83 -0.82
C ILE A 82 10.76 2.34 -0.78
N LEU A 83 11.69 2.87 0.03
CA LEU A 83 11.95 4.31 0.09
C LEU A 83 12.38 4.86 -1.28
N ASP A 84 13.33 4.20 -1.94
CA ASP A 84 13.77 4.58 -3.29
C ASP A 84 12.60 4.57 -4.29
N LEU A 85 11.73 3.57 -4.21
CA LEU A 85 10.55 3.45 -5.06
C LEU A 85 9.57 4.62 -4.86
N VAL A 86 9.20 4.94 -3.61
CA VAL A 86 8.23 6.03 -3.35
C VAL A 86 8.80 7.40 -3.71
N ILE A 87 10.10 7.63 -3.47
CA ILE A 87 10.80 8.83 -3.92
C ILE A 87 10.75 8.93 -5.45
N ARG A 88 11.05 7.83 -6.14
CA ARG A 88 11.03 7.78 -7.59
C ARG A 88 9.63 8.04 -8.16
N ILE A 89 8.59 7.45 -7.55
CA ILE A 89 7.19 7.72 -7.95
C ILE A 89 6.90 9.21 -7.82
N LYS A 90 7.21 9.84 -6.69
CA LYS A 90 6.96 11.28 -6.49
C LYS A 90 7.73 12.15 -7.49
N ARG A 91 8.96 11.80 -7.81
CA ARG A 91 9.80 12.56 -8.75
C ARG A 91 9.38 12.40 -10.21
N GLU A 92 9.13 11.16 -10.66
CA GLU A 92 8.96 10.83 -12.07
C GLU A 92 7.50 10.69 -12.49
N VAL A 93 6.64 10.14 -11.64
CA VAL A 93 5.21 9.92 -11.93
C VAL A 93 4.36 11.10 -11.46
N LYS A 94 4.67 11.67 -10.30
CA LYS A 94 4.00 12.85 -9.71
C LYS A 94 2.51 12.63 -9.45
N LYS A 95 2.14 11.40 -9.07
CA LYS A 95 0.76 11.02 -8.74
C LYS A 95 0.68 10.59 -7.27
N PRO A 96 -0.53 10.59 -6.67
CA PRO A 96 -0.74 10.12 -5.31
C PRO A 96 -0.35 8.66 -5.14
N ILE A 97 0.16 8.33 -3.95
CA ILE A 97 0.51 6.97 -3.54
C ILE A 97 -0.46 6.52 -2.46
N HIS A 98 -1.10 5.39 -2.68
CA HIS A 98 -1.93 4.68 -1.70
C HIS A 98 -1.24 3.39 -1.29
N ALA A 99 -1.26 3.10 0.01
CA ALA A 99 -0.67 1.87 0.52
C ALA A 99 -1.60 1.18 1.53
N TRP A 100 -1.44 -0.14 1.65
CA TRP A 100 -2.11 -0.97 2.66
C TRP A 100 -1.06 -1.62 3.53
N THR A 101 -1.34 -1.68 4.83
CA THR A 101 -0.44 -2.29 5.81
C THR A 101 -1.22 -2.96 6.93
N GLY A 102 -0.66 -4.01 7.48
CA GLY A 102 -1.14 -4.62 8.71
C GLY A 102 -0.64 -3.93 9.99
N TYR A 103 0.29 -3.00 9.88
CA TYR A 103 0.66 -2.13 10.99
C TYR A 103 -0.41 -1.08 11.26
N THR A 104 -0.45 -0.54 12.47
CA THR A 104 -1.14 0.72 12.72
C THR A 104 -0.24 1.89 12.35
N PHE A 105 -0.83 3.03 12.07
CA PHE A 105 -0.10 4.27 11.76
C PHE A 105 0.88 4.62 12.89
N GLU A 106 0.45 4.45 14.13
CA GLU A 106 1.27 4.69 15.32
C GLU A 106 2.49 3.78 15.38
N GLU A 107 2.32 2.48 15.10
CA GLU A 107 3.45 1.53 15.02
C GLU A 107 4.46 1.91 13.94
N LEU A 108 3.99 2.42 12.80
CA LEU A 108 4.88 2.87 11.72
C LEU A 108 5.70 4.10 12.12
N LEU A 109 5.14 4.98 12.95
CA LEU A 109 5.85 6.18 13.44
C LEU A 109 6.97 5.87 14.42
N GLU A 110 6.95 4.70 15.07
CA GLU A 110 7.99 4.27 16.01
C GLU A 110 9.31 3.88 15.33
N ASP A 111 9.27 3.55 14.04
CA ASP A 111 10.43 3.16 13.24
C ASP A 111 10.84 4.32 12.31
N ASP A 112 12.10 4.77 12.42
CA ASP A 112 12.59 5.93 11.66
C ASP A 112 12.48 5.75 10.14
N LYS A 113 12.79 4.57 9.60
CA LYS A 113 12.72 4.32 8.16
C LYS A 113 11.27 4.26 7.68
N LYS A 114 10.39 3.59 8.41
CA LYS A 114 8.97 3.52 8.08
C LYS A 114 8.32 4.90 8.13
N ARG A 115 8.67 5.70 9.15
CA ARG A 115 8.21 7.08 9.27
C ARG A 115 8.64 7.94 8.07
N VAL A 116 9.87 7.80 7.59
CA VAL A 116 10.32 8.51 6.38
C VAL A 116 9.54 8.07 5.15
N ILE A 117 9.28 6.77 4.98
CA ILE A 117 8.45 6.26 3.87
C ILE A 117 7.05 6.88 3.90
N LEU A 118 6.43 6.99 5.08
CA LEU A 118 5.10 7.61 5.25
C LEU A 118 5.05 9.04 4.71
N THR A 119 6.13 9.81 4.77
CA THR A 119 6.14 11.18 4.23
C THR A 119 5.88 11.26 2.73
N TYR A 120 6.03 10.15 2.00
CA TYR A 120 5.77 10.05 0.55
C TYR A 120 4.42 9.42 0.22
N ILE A 121 3.71 8.87 1.21
CA ILE A 121 2.41 8.22 1.03
C ILE A 121 1.29 9.23 1.29
N ASP A 122 0.29 9.25 0.43
CA ASP A 122 -0.85 10.17 0.56
C ASP A 122 -1.99 9.55 1.37
N THR A 123 -2.31 8.28 1.10
CA THR A 123 -3.37 7.57 1.81
C THR A 123 -2.89 6.19 2.28
N LEU A 124 -3.23 5.84 3.50
CA LEU A 124 -2.89 4.56 4.12
C LEU A 124 -4.14 3.84 4.63
N VAL A 125 -4.32 2.60 4.22
CA VAL A 125 -5.24 1.69 4.92
C VAL A 125 -4.41 0.91 5.93
N ASP A 126 -4.66 1.11 7.21
CA ASP A 126 -3.86 0.57 8.29
C ASP A 126 -4.60 -0.48 9.15
N GLY A 127 -3.84 -1.28 9.86
CA GLY A 127 -4.35 -2.28 10.78
C GLY A 127 -4.49 -3.67 10.17
N ARG A 128 -4.30 -4.68 11.00
CA ARG A 128 -4.40 -6.09 10.59
C ARG A 128 -5.82 -6.45 10.20
N PHE A 129 -5.93 -7.30 9.18
CA PHE A 129 -7.21 -7.92 8.88
C PHE A 129 -7.66 -8.81 10.04
N ILE A 130 -8.87 -8.60 10.53
CA ILE A 130 -9.52 -9.40 11.57
C ILE A 130 -10.74 -10.07 10.97
N PHE A 131 -10.71 -11.41 10.88
CA PHE A 131 -11.75 -12.19 10.21
C PHE A 131 -13.15 -11.97 10.82
N GLU A 132 -13.26 -11.87 12.13
CA GLU A 132 -14.51 -11.64 12.86
C GLU A 132 -15.11 -10.25 12.59
N LYS A 133 -14.29 -9.33 12.07
CA LYS A 133 -14.70 -7.97 11.70
C LYS A 133 -14.79 -7.76 10.18
N LYS A 134 -14.72 -8.85 9.40
CA LYS A 134 -14.84 -8.81 7.94
C LYS A 134 -16.19 -8.24 7.54
N ASP A 135 -16.16 -7.25 6.64
CA ASP A 135 -17.38 -6.68 6.06
C ASP A 135 -17.12 -6.28 4.60
N LEU A 136 -17.80 -6.95 3.68
CA LEU A 136 -17.64 -6.72 2.23
C LEU A 136 -18.23 -5.39 1.74
N ARG A 137 -18.99 -4.68 2.59
CA ARG A 137 -19.55 -3.35 2.27
C ARG A 137 -18.55 -2.23 2.48
N LEU A 138 -17.47 -2.50 3.24
CA LEU A 138 -16.43 -1.51 3.50
C LEU A 138 -15.64 -1.21 2.23
N LYS A 139 -15.43 0.07 1.96
CA LYS A 139 -14.56 0.50 0.86
C LYS A 139 -13.10 0.44 1.28
N TYR A 140 -12.26 -0.08 0.39
CA TYR A 140 -10.79 -0.13 0.46
C TYR A 140 -10.18 -0.93 1.60
N ARG A 141 -10.97 -1.57 2.45
CA ARG A 141 -10.53 -2.32 3.63
C ARG A 141 -11.33 -3.60 3.80
N GLY A 142 -10.73 -4.61 4.40
CA GLY A 142 -11.33 -5.93 4.54
C GLY A 142 -12.10 -6.13 5.85
N SER A 143 -11.77 -5.37 6.89
CA SER A 143 -12.39 -5.50 8.22
C SER A 143 -12.58 -4.13 8.88
N SER A 144 -13.61 -4.02 9.73
CA SER A 144 -14.07 -2.74 10.30
C SER A 144 -13.08 -2.06 11.24
N ASN A 145 -12.10 -2.79 11.77
CA ASN A 145 -11.03 -2.23 12.59
C ASN A 145 -9.98 -1.45 11.79
N GLN A 146 -9.88 -1.69 10.48
CA GLN A 146 -8.94 -0.99 9.62
C GLN A 146 -9.41 0.45 9.38
N ARG A 147 -8.46 1.37 9.26
CA ARG A 147 -8.74 2.78 9.06
C ARG A 147 -8.22 3.22 7.68
N VAL A 148 -8.89 4.18 7.08
CA VAL A 148 -8.41 4.86 5.88
C VAL A 148 -7.95 6.25 6.30
N ILE A 149 -6.64 6.50 6.22
CA ILE A 149 -5.97 7.65 6.82
C ILE A 149 -5.44 8.59 5.75
N ASP A 150 -5.73 9.89 5.88
CA ASP A 150 -4.99 10.94 5.19
C ASP A 150 -3.64 11.12 5.88
N VAL A 151 -2.59 10.59 5.26
CA VAL A 151 -1.26 10.53 5.85
C VAL A 151 -0.66 11.92 6.01
N GLN A 152 -0.76 12.76 4.99
CA GLN A 152 -0.15 14.10 5.02
C GLN A 152 -0.83 15.01 6.04
N ALA A 153 -2.15 15.01 6.09
CA ALA A 153 -2.89 15.76 7.12
C ALA A 153 -2.56 15.25 8.53
N SER A 154 -2.43 13.92 8.70
CA SER A 154 -2.09 13.31 9.99
C SER A 154 -0.67 13.70 10.45
N LEU A 155 0.31 13.69 9.54
CA LEU A 155 1.68 14.12 9.86
C LEU A 155 1.77 15.62 10.19
N GLN A 156 1.00 16.45 9.50
CA GLN A 156 0.99 17.90 9.72
C GLN A 156 0.34 18.29 11.06
N THR A 157 -0.76 17.63 11.42
CA THR A 157 -1.52 17.96 12.63
C THR A 157 -1.03 17.25 13.89
N GLY A 158 -0.26 16.18 13.74
CA GLY A 158 0.12 15.28 14.82
C GLY A 158 -1.03 14.43 15.36
N GLN A 159 -2.17 14.40 14.67
CA GLN A 159 -3.35 13.60 15.00
C GLN A 159 -3.79 12.81 13.77
N ILE A 160 -4.35 11.62 13.98
CA ILE A 160 -4.83 10.78 12.88
C ILE A 160 -6.06 11.41 12.25
N VAL A 161 -5.97 11.69 10.96
CA VAL A 161 -7.08 12.21 10.15
C VAL A 161 -7.65 11.06 9.32
N ILE A 162 -8.86 10.66 9.65
CA ILE A 162 -9.61 9.59 8.95
C ILE A 162 -10.33 10.20 7.74
N ILE A 163 -10.34 9.47 6.63
CA ILE A 163 -11.14 9.81 5.45
C ILE A 163 -12.53 9.19 5.63
N ASP A 164 -13.51 9.99 6.06
CA ASP A 164 -14.83 9.52 6.48
C ASP A 164 -15.80 9.18 5.33
N ASP A 165 -15.57 9.68 4.12
CA ASP A 165 -16.45 9.48 2.96
C ASP A 165 -16.53 8.04 2.45
N LEU A 166 -15.90 7.13 3.15
CA LEU A 166 -15.73 5.72 2.74
C LEU A 166 -16.72 4.77 3.41
N TYR A 167 -17.68 5.30 4.15
CA TYR A 167 -18.69 4.52 4.87
C TYR A 167 -20.02 4.34 4.12
N LEU A 168 -20.06 4.77 2.91
CA LEU A 168 -21.30 4.68 2.10
C LEU A 168 -21.44 3.38 1.37
#